data_dfc4e937161b7ab1357b3dc3a4346810
#
_entry.id   dfc4e937161b7ab1357b3dc3a4346810
#
_cell.length_a   1.000
_cell.length_b   1.000
_cell.length_c   1.000
_cell.angle_alpha   90.00
_cell.angle_beta   90.00
_cell.angle_gamma   90.00
#
_symmetry.space_group_name_H-M   'P 1'
#
loop_
_entity.id
_entity.type
_entity.pdbx_description
1 polymer ?
#
loop_
_entity_poly.entity_id
_entity_poly.type
_entity_poly.pdbx_seq_one_letter_code
_entity_poly.pdbx_strand_id
1 'polypeptide(L)'
;MAQISETRTPQGIVAVVPLLAPPAPRPGEPAIYLHEIQDPGNLGTILRTLAWFGRFRCLLSPGSVDVHNGKTVRASMGAIFHVPVEVEVPLDALIGRYARIACLDLRGASIATPGFRRFDCYVFGNEARGLPREALAGLRAEPFTITGGGSIESLNVATTVSICQYELDRPSG
;
A
#
# COMPACT_ATOMS: atom_id res chain seq x y z
N MET A 1 23.95 24.21 0.92
CA MET A 1 22.48 24.05 1.15
C MET A 1 21.73 23.85 -0.16
N ALA A 2 21.81 24.74 -1.15
CA ALA A 2 21.09 24.57 -2.45
C ALA A 2 21.43 23.30 -3.24
N GLN A 3 22.58 22.69 -3.02
CA GLN A 3 23.01 21.45 -3.69
C GLN A 3 22.51 20.17 -2.99
N ILE A 4 22.05 20.26 -1.74
CA ILE A 4 21.63 19.11 -0.92
C ILE A 4 20.11 19.12 -0.75
N SER A 5 19.46 20.27 -0.87
CA SER A 5 18.01 20.43 -0.69
C SER A 5 17.29 20.35 -2.03
N GLU A 6 16.33 19.46 -2.15
CA GLU A 6 15.40 19.40 -3.29
C GLU A 6 14.31 20.49 -3.24
N THR A 7 14.25 21.30 -2.17
CA THR A 7 13.25 22.35 -2.03
C THR A 7 13.77 23.68 -2.59
N ARG A 8 12.88 24.44 -3.27
CA ARG A 8 13.23 25.77 -3.83
C ARG A 8 13.59 26.80 -2.76
N THR A 9 13.02 26.67 -1.56
CA THR A 9 13.23 27.55 -0.40
C THR A 9 13.60 26.73 0.82
N PRO A 10 14.87 26.26 0.95
CA PRO A 10 15.30 25.46 2.09
C PRO A 10 15.32 26.31 3.35
N GLN A 11 14.95 25.71 4.47
CA GLN A 11 14.90 26.35 5.81
C GLN A 11 16.29 26.57 6.44
N GLY A 12 17.36 26.30 5.70
CA GLY A 12 18.74 26.52 6.20
C GLY A 12 19.29 25.39 7.07
N ILE A 13 18.52 24.34 7.34
CA ILE A 13 18.95 23.18 8.16
C ILE A 13 18.78 21.91 7.35
N VAL A 14 19.79 21.02 7.39
CA VAL A 14 19.76 19.67 6.84
C VAL A 14 20.22 18.72 7.94
N ALA A 15 19.47 17.66 8.18
CA ALA A 15 19.84 16.59 9.09
C ALA A 15 20.13 15.30 8.29
N VAL A 16 21.23 14.64 8.59
CA VAL A 16 21.53 13.28 8.11
C VAL A 16 21.23 12.33 9.26
N VAL A 17 20.30 11.41 9.01
CA VAL A 17 19.85 10.44 10.03
C VAL A 17 19.98 9.02 9.47
N PRO A 18 20.21 7.99 10.30
CA PRO A 18 20.11 6.60 9.87
C PRO A 18 18.71 6.29 9.37
N LEU A 19 18.60 5.41 8.36
CA LEU A 19 17.32 4.85 7.96
C LEU A 19 16.75 4.02 9.11
N LEU A 20 15.49 4.26 9.44
CA LEU A 20 14.79 3.49 10.47
C LEU A 20 14.46 2.10 9.90
N ALA A 21 14.96 1.05 10.56
CA ALA A 21 14.50 -0.30 10.25
C ALA A 21 13.02 -0.44 10.69
N PRO A 22 12.17 -1.07 9.87
CA PRO A 22 10.79 -1.32 10.27
C PRO A 22 10.78 -2.25 11.50
N PRO A 23 9.86 -2.05 12.45
CA PRO A 23 9.70 -2.95 13.58
C PRO A 23 9.35 -4.36 13.09
N ALA A 24 9.74 -5.38 13.86
CA ALA A 24 9.40 -6.76 13.56
C ALA A 24 7.87 -6.93 13.43
N PRO A 25 7.40 -7.81 12.51
CA PRO A 25 5.98 -8.10 12.36
C PRO A 25 5.37 -8.63 13.66
N ARG A 26 4.18 -8.16 14.02
CA ARG A 26 3.42 -8.69 15.16
C ARG A 26 2.62 -9.91 14.71
N PRO A 27 2.40 -10.91 15.57
CA PRO A 27 1.51 -12.01 15.27
C PRO A 27 0.11 -11.49 14.88
N GLY A 28 -0.39 -11.93 13.72
CA GLY A 28 -1.71 -11.51 13.22
C GLY A 28 -1.78 -10.07 12.69
N GLU A 29 -0.66 -9.36 12.55
CA GLU A 29 -0.63 -8.02 11.94
C GLU A 29 -1.00 -8.11 10.45
N PRO A 30 -2.10 -7.47 10.02
CA PRO A 30 -2.48 -7.50 8.62
C PRO A 30 -1.57 -6.61 7.77
N ALA A 31 -1.54 -6.89 6.46
CA ALA A 31 -0.69 -6.16 5.53
C ALA A 31 -1.45 -5.61 4.33
N ILE A 32 -0.96 -4.48 3.83
CA ILE A 32 -1.23 -3.96 2.49
C ILE A 32 0.01 -4.21 1.65
N TYR A 33 -0.13 -5.00 0.60
CA TYR A 33 0.93 -5.27 -0.37
C TYR A 33 0.69 -4.44 -1.63
N LEU A 34 1.71 -3.70 -2.04
CA LEU A 34 1.70 -2.82 -3.21
C LEU A 34 2.65 -3.39 -4.26
N HIS A 35 2.08 -3.83 -5.38
CA HIS A 35 2.83 -4.43 -6.48
C HIS A 35 3.30 -3.37 -7.48
N GLU A 36 4.62 -3.15 -7.57
CA GLU A 36 5.27 -2.26 -8.53
C GLU A 36 4.66 -0.85 -8.61
N ILE A 37 4.39 -0.24 -7.46
CA ILE A 37 3.89 1.13 -7.40
C ILE A 37 4.97 2.09 -7.91
N GLN A 38 4.64 2.92 -8.92
CA GLN A 38 5.60 3.77 -9.61
C GLN A 38 5.53 5.24 -9.20
N ASP A 39 4.34 5.77 -8.88
CA ASP A 39 4.19 7.17 -8.52
C ASP A 39 4.48 7.42 -7.03
N PRO A 40 5.50 8.23 -6.70
CA PRO A 40 5.84 8.54 -5.31
C PRO A 40 4.75 9.33 -4.58
N GLY A 41 3.88 10.06 -5.29
CA GLY A 41 2.73 10.74 -4.72
C GLY A 41 1.66 9.76 -4.27
N ASN A 42 1.39 8.72 -5.07
CA ASN A 42 0.49 7.63 -4.69
C ASN A 42 1.01 6.91 -3.44
N LEU A 43 2.29 6.54 -3.42
CA LEU A 43 2.87 5.87 -2.26
C LEU A 43 2.76 6.73 -1.00
N GLY A 44 3.11 8.02 -1.08
CA GLY A 44 2.98 8.93 0.06
C GLY A 44 1.53 9.07 0.57
N THR A 45 0.56 9.14 -0.34
CA THR A 45 -0.87 9.20 -0.01
C THR A 45 -1.35 7.91 0.64
N ILE A 46 -0.91 6.74 0.13
CA ILE A 46 -1.20 5.44 0.73
C ILE A 46 -0.66 5.38 2.16
N LEU A 47 0.60 5.76 2.38
CA LEU A 47 1.19 5.78 3.72
C LEU A 47 0.38 6.66 4.69
N ARG A 48 -0.11 7.83 4.24
CA ARG A 48 -1.01 8.67 5.08
C ARG A 48 -2.30 7.95 5.46
N THR A 49 -2.91 7.26 4.51
CA THR A 49 -4.11 6.46 4.76
C THR A 49 -3.82 5.35 5.78
N LEU A 50 -2.72 4.62 5.62
CA LEU A 50 -2.34 3.55 6.55
C LEU A 50 -2.02 4.08 7.95
N ALA A 51 -1.35 5.22 8.04
CA ALA A 51 -1.08 5.88 9.34
C ALA A 51 -2.37 6.33 10.04
N TRP A 52 -3.34 6.83 9.26
CA TRP A 52 -4.63 7.28 9.80
C TRP A 52 -5.39 6.13 10.47
N PHE A 53 -5.48 4.98 9.81
CA PHE A 53 -6.18 3.81 10.33
C PHE A 53 -5.34 2.97 11.31
N GLY A 54 -3.99 3.02 11.23
CA GLY A 54 -3.07 2.50 12.26
C GLY A 54 -2.98 0.98 12.41
N ARG A 55 -3.51 0.18 11.48
CA ARG A 55 -3.64 -1.28 11.64
C ARG A 55 -2.69 -2.10 10.79
N PHE A 56 -2.22 -1.57 9.69
CA PHE A 56 -1.59 -2.34 8.62
C PHE A 56 -0.10 -2.04 8.47
N ARG A 57 0.66 -3.08 8.20
CA ARG A 57 2.00 -2.99 7.65
C ARG A 57 1.92 -2.75 6.14
N CYS A 58 2.82 -1.95 5.59
CA CYS A 58 2.97 -1.75 4.15
C CYS A 58 4.10 -2.62 3.62
N LEU A 59 3.83 -3.41 2.58
CA LEU A 59 4.82 -4.23 1.88
C LEU A 59 4.94 -3.70 0.45
N LEU A 60 6.15 -3.40 0.01
CA LEU A 60 6.46 -2.95 -1.35
C LEU A 60 7.19 -4.05 -2.11
N SER A 61 6.69 -4.38 -3.31
CA SER A 61 7.38 -5.33 -4.19
C SER A 61 8.70 -4.75 -4.71
N PRO A 62 9.62 -5.60 -5.18
CA PRO A 62 10.70 -5.18 -6.06
C PRO A 62 10.15 -4.35 -7.22
N GLY A 63 10.92 -3.35 -7.67
CA GLY A 63 10.53 -2.44 -8.74
C GLY A 63 9.53 -1.35 -8.34
N SER A 64 9.14 -1.25 -7.08
CA SER A 64 8.36 -0.11 -6.56
C SER A 64 9.26 1.13 -6.39
N VAL A 65 8.63 2.30 -6.39
CA VAL A 65 9.33 3.56 -6.10
C VAL A 65 9.95 3.52 -4.69
N ASP A 66 11.11 4.14 -4.55
CA ASP A 66 11.81 4.25 -3.26
C ASP A 66 10.93 5.01 -2.25
N VAL A 67 10.70 4.37 -1.10
CA VAL A 67 9.92 4.93 0.01
C VAL A 67 10.55 6.23 0.55
N HIS A 68 11.86 6.37 0.47
CA HIS A 68 12.61 7.55 0.89
C HIS A 68 12.79 8.61 -0.22
N ASN A 69 12.21 8.39 -1.41
CA ASN A 69 12.15 9.41 -2.44
C ASN A 69 11.56 10.72 -1.87
N GLY A 70 12.21 11.85 -2.13
CA GLY A 70 11.80 13.13 -1.56
C GLY A 70 10.34 13.52 -1.84
N LYS A 71 9.77 13.11 -3.00
CA LYS A 71 8.34 13.32 -3.29
C LYS A 71 7.46 12.41 -2.42
N THR A 72 7.84 11.15 -2.18
CA THR A 72 7.13 10.23 -1.26
C THR A 72 7.14 10.77 0.15
N VAL A 73 8.31 11.18 0.66
CA VAL A 73 8.46 11.73 2.02
C VAL A 73 7.55 12.96 2.21
N ARG A 74 7.56 13.90 1.28
CA ARG A 74 6.68 15.09 1.33
C ARG A 74 5.21 14.71 1.26
N ALA A 75 4.82 13.84 0.33
CA ALA A 75 3.43 13.42 0.17
C ALA A 75 2.89 12.63 1.38
N SER A 76 3.77 11.92 2.08
CA SER A 76 3.40 11.15 3.29
C SER A 76 3.05 12.04 4.48
N MET A 77 3.47 13.32 4.49
CA MET A 77 3.21 14.27 5.59
C MET A 77 3.64 13.70 6.96
N GLY A 78 4.76 12.98 7.02
CA GLY A 78 5.28 12.35 8.23
C GLY A 78 4.75 10.93 8.51
N ALA A 79 3.79 10.44 7.76
CA ALA A 79 3.24 9.08 7.93
C ALA A 79 4.29 7.97 7.78
N ILE A 80 5.36 8.22 7.01
CA ILE A 80 6.50 7.31 6.85
C ILE A 80 7.14 6.90 8.18
N PHE A 81 7.03 7.71 9.23
CA PHE A 81 7.57 7.41 10.56
C PHE A 81 6.62 6.59 11.44
N HIS A 82 5.39 6.38 11.00
CA HIS A 82 4.33 5.72 11.78
C HIS A 82 3.91 4.38 11.18
N VAL A 83 4.09 4.18 9.88
CA VAL A 83 3.72 2.95 9.19
C VAL A 83 4.95 2.04 9.08
N PRO A 84 4.89 0.80 9.57
CA PRO A 84 5.93 -0.19 9.28
C PRO A 84 5.97 -0.48 7.77
N VAL A 85 7.07 -0.15 7.10
CA VAL A 85 7.24 -0.40 5.66
C VAL A 85 8.36 -1.41 5.44
N GLU A 86 8.07 -2.50 4.74
CA GLU A 86 9.05 -3.44 4.23
C GLU A 86 9.17 -3.26 2.71
N VAL A 87 10.38 -3.12 2.23
CA VAL A 87 10.69 -2.96 0.80
C VAL A 87 11.25 -4.26 0.22
N GLU A 88 11.28 -4.36 -1.11
CA GLU A 88 11.85 -5.51 -1.83
C GLU A 88 11.21 -6.85 -1.43
N VAL A 89 9.93 -6.86 -1.08
CA VAL A 89 9.18 -8.09 -0.75
C VAL A 89 8.63 -8.70 -2.04
N PRO A 90 9.15 -9.84 -2.52
CA PRO A 90 8.62 -10.46 -3.72
C PRO A 90 7.22 -11.03 -3.45
N LEU A 91 6.40 -11.09 -4.51
CA LEU A 91 4.98 -11.45 -4.37
C LEU A 91 4.77 -12.87 -3.82
N ASP A 92 5.64 -13.79 -4.17
CA ASP A 92 5.62 -15.18 -3.68
C ASP A 92 6.00 -15.31 -2.20
N ALA A 93 6.72 -14.33 -1.64
CA ALA A 93 7.01 -14.30 -0.19
C ALA A 93 5.76 -14.12 0.68
N LEU A 94 4.62 -13.78 0.09
CA LEU A 94 3.33 -13.76 0.79
C LEU A 94 2.82 -15.18 1.10
N ILE A 95 3.26 -16.18 0.32
CA ILE A 95 2.90 -17.60 0.52
C ILE A 95 3.49 -18.09 1.85
N GLY A 96 2.63 -18.64 2.70
CA GLY A 96 3.05 -19.11 4.03
C GLY A 96 3.21 -18.00 5.08
N ARG A 97 3.36 -16.73 4.65
CA ARG A 97 3.37 -15.58 5.56
C ARG A 97 1.95 -15.12 5.94
N TYR A 98 1.01 -15.20 5.01
CA TYR A 98 -0.39 -14.85 5.21
C TYR A 98 -1.28 -16.01 4.81
N ALA A 99 -2.21 -16.39 5.70
CA ALA A 99 -3.08 -17.53 5.46
C ALA A 99 -4.20 -17.21 4.46
N ARG A 100 -4.67 -15.95 4.45
CA ARG A 100 -5.77 -15.49 3.60
C ARG A 100 -5.36 -14.19 2.90
N ILE A 101 -5.35 -14.23 1.58
CA ILE A 101 -4.91 -13.11 0.75
C ILE A 101 -6.09 -12.66 -0.12
N ALA A 102 -6.44 -11.38 -0.05
CA ALA A 102 -7.36 -10.72 -0.99
C ALA A 102 -6.55 -9.93 -2.02
N CYS A 103 -7.06 -9.80 -3.23
CA CYS A 103 -6.51 -8.90 -4.23
C CYS A 103 -7.59 -7.98 -4.78
N LEU A 104 -7.22 -6.73 -5.09
CA LEU A 104 -8.10 -5.78 -5.74
C LEU A 104 -8.00 -5.94 -7.26
N ASP A 105 -9.11 -6.31 -7.89
CA ASP A 105 -9.24 -6.50 -9.33
C ASP A 105 -10.57 -5.88 -9.80
N LEU A 106 -10.68 -5.60 -11.09
CA LEU A 106 -11.93 -5.12 -11.70
C LEU A 106 -13.05 -6.18 -11.66
N ARG A 107 -12.69 -7.44 -11.51
CA ARG A 107 -13.58 -8.60 -11.45
C ARG A 107 -13.42 -9.30 -10.11
N GLY A 108 -14.43 -9.25 -9.28
CA GLY A 108 -14.41 -9.89 -7.97
C GLY A 108 -15.69 -9.64 -7.20
N ALA A 109 -15.74 -10.16 -5.98
CA ALA A 109 -16.81 -9.85 -5.05
C ALA A 109 -16.71 -8.38 -4.60
N SER A 110 -17.84 -7.76 -4.25
CA SER A 110 -17.82 -6.39 -3.74
C SER A 110 -17.06 -6.32 -2.41
N ILE A 111 -16.23 -5.27 -2.23
CA ILE A 111 -15.58 -4.99 -0.94
C ILE A 111 -16.58 -4.73 0.20
N ALA A 112 -17.84 -4.35 -0.13
CA ALA A 112 -18.90 -4.14 0.85
C ALA A 112 -19.41 -5.45 1.49
N THR A 113 -19.00 -6.61 0.97
CA THR A 113 -19.37 -7.91 1.56
C THR A 113 -18.62 -8.18 2.87
N PRO A 114 -19.26 -8.80 3.88
CA PRO A 114 -18.58 -9.13 5.14
C PRO A 114 -17.34 -10.02 4.97
N GLY A 115 -17.27 -10.77 3.86
CA GLY A 115 -16.13 -11.61 3.50
C GLY A 115 -14.83 -10.82 3.32
N PHE A 116 -14.90 -9.59 2.81
CA PHE A 116 -13.72 -8.76 2.55
C PHE A 116 -12.85 -8.49 3.80
N ARG A 117 -13.45 -8.44 4.98
CA ARG A 117 -12.75 -8.14 6.25
C ARG A 117 -11.99 -9.32 6.86
N ARG A 118 -12.03 -10.50 6.23
CA ARG A 118 -11.50 -11.75 6.80
C ARG A 118 -10.07 -12.07 6.35
N PHE A 119 -9.43 -11.20 5.60
CA PHE A 119 -8.12 -11.44 5.03
C PHE A 119 -7.00 -10.84 5.88
N ASP A 120 -5.83 -11.44 5.74
CA ASP A 120 -4.64 -11.08 6.50
C ASP A 120 -3.70 -10.21 5.65
N CYS A 121 -3.85 -10.26 4.31
CA CYS A 121 -3.10 -9.44 3.37
C CYS A 121 -3.99 -9.00 2.21
N TYR A 122 -3.88 -7.73 1.82
CA TYR A 122 -4.61 -7.13 0.70
C TYR A 122 -3.63 -6.64 -0.35
N VAL A 123 -3.72 -7.19 -1.55
CA VAL A 123 -2.80 -6.96 -2.66
C VAL A 123 -3.38 -5.96 -3.64
N PHE A 124 -2.63 -4.89 -3.92
CA PHE A 124 -2.96 -3.85 -4.89
C PHE A 124 -1.93 -3.84 -6.01
N GLY A 125 -2.40 -3.70 -7.25
CA GLY A 125 -1.58 -3.79 -8.44
C GLY A 125 -0.95 -2.47 -8.86
N ASN A 126 -0.06 -2.58 -9.85
CA ASN A 126 0.52 -1.47 -10.59
C ASN A 126 -0.58 -0.62 -11.24
N GLU A 127 -0.38 0.70 -11.29
CA GLU A 127 -1.37 1.66 -11.79
C GLU A 127 -1.78 1.40 -13.26
N ALA A 128 -0.84 0.95 -14.09
CA ALA A 128 -1.07 0.75 -15.53
C ALA A 128 -1.34 -0.73 -15.89
N ARG A 129 -0.66 -1.65 -15.21
CA ARG A 129 -0.65 -3.08 -15.58
C ARG A 129 -1.53 -3.94 -14.68
N GLY A 130 -1.95 -3.41 -13.52
CA GLY A 130 -2.68 -4.18 -12.51
C GLY A 130 -1.80 -5.23 -11.84
N LEU A 131 -2.38 -6.39 -11.58
CA LEU A 131 -1.71 -7.54 -10.95
C LEU A 131 -1.43 -8.65 -11.96
N PRO A 132 -0.26 -9.31 -11.87
CA PRO A 132 0.08 -10.43 -12.76
C PRO A 132 -0.79 -11.66 -12.43
N ARG A 133 -1.64 -12.08 -13.37
CA ARG A 133 -2.64 -13.15 -13.16
C ARG A 133 -2.04 -14.50 -12.76
N GLU A 134 -0.91 -14.87 -13.36
CA GLU A 134 -0.23 -16.14 -13.06
C GLU A 134 0.28 -16.17 -11.62
N ALA A 135 0.85 -15.05 -11.16
CA ALA A 135 1.33 -14.93 -9.79
C ALA A 135 0.20 -14.96 -8.77
N LEU A 136 -0.96 -14.35 -9.08
CA LEU A 136 -2.15 -14.41 -8.23
C LEU A 136 -2.71 -15.82 -8.07
N ALA A 137 -2.67 -16.64 -9.12
CA ALA A 137 -3.09 -18.05 -9.05
C ALA A 137 -2.23 -18.83 -8.05
N GLY A 138 -0.91 -18.60 -8.03
CA GLY A 138 0.01 -19.20 -7.05
C GLY A 138 -0.29 -18.80 -5.60
N LEU A 139 -0.74 -17.57 -5.39
CA LEU A 139 -1.11 -17.04 -4.07
C LEU A 139 -2.47 -17.52 -3.55
N ARG A 140 -3.32 -18.09 -4.40
CA ARG A 140 -4.74 -18.36 -4.09
C ARG A 140 -5.47 -17.12 -3.57
N ALA A 141 -5.13 -15.94 -4.10
CA ALA A 141 -5.73 -14.69 -3.70
C ALA A 141 -7.20 -14.59 -4.16
N GLU A 142 -8.09 -14.18 -3.26
CA GLU A 142 -9.49 -13.95 -3.60
C GLU A 142 -9.67 -12.55 -4.19
N PRO A 143 -10.30 -12.41 -5.38
CA PRO A 143 -10.51 -11.11 -6.01
C PRO A 143 -11.70 -10.35 -5.42
N PHE A 144 -11.47 -9.06 -5.14
CA PHE A 144 -12.49 -8.11 -4.71
C PHE A 144 -12.48 -6.87 -5.58
N THR A 145 -13.61 -6.20 -5.68
CA THR A 145 -13.79 -5.00 -6.49
C THR A 145 -14.53 -3.89 -5.74
N ILE A 146 -14.23 -2.65 -6.09
CA ILE A 146 -15.04 -1.49 -5.74
C ILE A 146 -16.05 -1.30 -6.85
N THR A 147 -17.33 -1.49 -6.55
CA THR A 147 -18.41 -1.31 -7.53
C THR A 147 -18.52 0.16 -7.91
N GLY A 148 -18.51 0.45 -9.21
CA GLY A 148 -18.64 1.79 -9.78
C GLY A 148 -19.61 1.83 -10.95
N GLY A 149 -19.87 3.04 -11.46
CA GLY A 149 -20.80 3.28 -12.58
C GLY A 149 -20.26 2.92 -13.96
N GLY A 150 -18.98 2.49 -14.09
CA GLY A 150 -18.40 2.01 -15.35
C GLY A 150 -18.03 3.10 -16.36
N SER A 151 -18.08 4.37 -16.00
CA SER A 151 -17.71 5.48 -16.92
C SER A 151 -16.21 5.65 -17.13
N ILE A 152 -15.39 5.06 -16.26
CA ILE A 152 -13.93 5.04 -16.34
C ILE A 152 -13.43 3.62 -16.10
N GLU A 153 -12.25 3.30 -16.59
CA GLU A 153 -11.70 1.93 -16.52
C GLU A 153 -11.25 1.54 -15.11
N SER A 154 -10.69 2.47 -14.32
CA SER A 154 -10.20 2.18 -12.98
C SER A 154 -10.12 3.44 -12.11
N LEU A 155 -10.04 3.23 -10.80
CA LEU A 155 -9.70 4.27 -9.83
C LEU A 155 -8.18 4.37 -9.67
N ASN A 156 -7.71 5.56 -9.26
CA ASN A 156 -6.34 5.73 -8.80
C ASN A 156 -6.04 4.77 -7.64
N VAL A 157 -4.84 4.16 -7.60
CA VAL A 157 -4.49 3.15 -6.61
C VAL A 157 -4.54 3.67 -5.18
N ALA A 158 -4.12 4.91 -4.92
CA ALA A 158 -4.19 5.48 -3.58
C ALA A 158 -5.64 5.71 -3.13
N THR A 159 -6.52 6.09 -4.06
CA THR A 159 -7.97 6.17 -3.82
C THR A 159 -8.56 4.80 -3.52
N THR A 160 -8.17 3.79 -4.30
CA THR A 160 -8.59 2.39 -4.09
C THR A 160 -8.21 1.90 -2.70
N VAL A 161 -6.95 2.10 -2.30
CA VAL A 161 -6.48 1.75 -0.95
C VAL A 161 -7.29 2.49 0.12
N SER A 162 -7.56 3.78 -0.06
CA SER A 162 -8.28 4.59 0.93
C SER A 162 -9.73 4.10 1.13
N ILE A 163 -10.43 3.74 0.05
CA ILE A 163 -11.79 3.20 0.11
C ILE A 163 -11.78 1.82 0.80
N CYS A 164 -10.82 0.96 0.45
CA CYS A 164 -10.68 -0.35 1.07
C CYS A 164 -10.38 -0.23 2.58
N GLN A 165 -9.47 0.68 2.97
CA GLN A 165 -9.15 0.90 4.39
C GLN A 165 -10.36 1.39 5.18
N TYR A 166 -11.13 2.33 4.62
CA TYR A 166 -12.38 2.78 5.23
C TYR A 166 -13.37 1.62 5.43
N GLU A 167 -13.55 0.77 4.41
CA GLU A 167 -14.44 -0.38 4.51
C GLU A 167 -13.95 -1.41 5.56
N LEU A 168 -12.64 -1.62 5.66
CA LEU A 168 -12.04 -2.54 6.65
C LEU A 168 -12.15 -2.04 8.10
N ASP A 169 -12.18 -0.73 8.30
CA ASP A 169 -12.23 -0.10 9.64
C ASP A 169 -13.67 0.28 10.07
N ARG A 170 -14.60 0.33 9.13
CA ARG A 170 -15.99 0.67 9.41
C ARG A 170 -16.59 -0.28 10.45
N PRO A 171 -17.26 0.22 11.52
CA PRO A 171 -17.93 -0.63 12.50
C PRO A 171 -18.87 -1.63 11.83
N SER A 172 -18.87 -2.86 12.32
CA SER A 172 -19.89 -3.84 11.93
C SER A 172 -21.21 -3.35 12.53
N GLY A 173 -22.14 -2.91 11.68
CA GLY A 173 -23.50 -2.54 12.09
C GLY A 173 -24.28 -3.75 12.63
#